data_3ca3b6c7957c41a02bccfe6b0b57b4d0
#
_entry.id   3ca3b6c7957c41a02bccfe6b0b57b4d0
#
_cell.length_a   1.000
_cell.length_b   1.000
_cell.length_c   1.000
_cell.angle_alpha   90.00
_cell.angle_beta   90.00
_cell.angle_gamma   90.00
#
_symmetry.space_group_name_H-M   'P 1'
#
loop_
_entity.id
_entity.type
_entity.pdbx_description
1 polymer ?
#
loop_
_entity_poly.entity_id
_entity_poly.type
_entity_poly.pdbx_seq_one_letter_code
_entity_poly.pdbx_strand_id
1 'polypeptide(L)'
;MIINNMTITAYSVLLIITLAIFLFCYFVATRVWIKVDEQNRKTSPETKKESRRDFLHLTTISIGGIGTAVFIWPFLKSMNPAEDTLALGSTEVDLSNINVGQAKTVKWRGKPVFIRRRTSEEILEANDVDLKSLRHPENDKNRVQKEEWLVLIGICTHLGCVPLGQKMSDSKGEFNGWFCPCHGSHYDSSGRVRKGPAPENLAVPPYTFINDTTIKIG
;
A
#
# COMPACT_ATOMS: atom_id res chain seq x y z
N MET A 1 8.27 -11.08 11.62
CA MET A 1 8.57 -10.33 12.87
C MET A 1 8.67 -8.82 12.68
N ILE A 2 9.06 -8.30 11.51
CA ILE A 2 9.20 -6.84 11.23
C ILE A 2 7.85 -6.14 10.99
N ILE A 3 6.85 -6.83 10.44
CA ILE A 3 5.53 -6.26 10.12
C ILE A 3 4.72 -5.93 11.39
N ASN A 4 4.87 -6.72 12.47
CA ASN A 4 4.20 -6.45 13.74
C ASN A 4 4.69 -5.16 14.43
N ASN A 5 5.96 -4.78 14.24
CA ASN A 5 6.50 -3.56 14.86
C ASN A 5 6.01 -2.29 14.14
N MET A 6 5.83 -2.32 12.82
CA MET A 6 5.31 -1.16 12.07
C MET A 6 3.84 -0.87 12.37
N THR A 7 3.02 -1.89 12.55
CA THR A 7 1.60 -1.70 12.91
C THR A 7 1.46 -1.20 14.34
N ILE A 8 2.23 -1.74 15.28
CA ILE A 8 2.25 -1.30 16.68
C ILE A 8 2.69 0.16 16.79
N THR A 9 3.73 0.58 16.05
CA THR A 9 4.18 1.98 16.03
C THR A 9 3.15 2.91 15.39
N ALA A 10 2.45 2.50 14.33
CA ALA A 10 1.38 3.29 13.72
C ALA A 10 0.19 3.49 14.67
N TYR A 11 -0.24 2.44 15.39
CA TYR A 11 -1.29 2.55 16.41
C TYR A 11 -0.88 3.40 17.59
N SER A 12 0.37 3.32 18.07
CA SER A 12 0.86 4.15 19.16
C SER A 12 0.93 5.62 18.76
N VAL A 13 1.36 5.94 17.54
CA VAL A 13 1.37 7.32 17.02
C VAL A 13 -0.05 7.87 16.89
N LEU A 14 -1.00 7.08 16.36
CA LEU A 14 -2.40 7.49 16.25
C LEU A 14 -3.02 7.76 17.62
N LEU A 15 -2.73 6.90 18.60
CA LEU A 15 -3.22 7.04 19.98
C LEU A 15 -2.64 8.29 20.65
N ILE A 16 -1.37 8.61 20.43
CA ILE A 16 -0.74 9.82 20.94
C ILE A 16 -1.37 11.08 20.31
N ILE A 17 -1.61 11.05 19.00
CA ILE A 17 -2.23 12.18 18.28
C ILE A 17 -3.66 12.41 18.79
N THR A 18 -4.47 11.36 18.95
CA THR A 18 -5.85 11.47 19.46
C THR A 18 -5.87 11.98 20.90
N LEU A 19 -4.95 11.51 21.74
CA LEU A 19 -4.80 11.98 23.12
C LEU A 19 -4.39 13.46 23.16
N ALA A 20 -3.46 13.86 22.31
CA ALA A 20 -3.01 15.26 22.21
C ALA A 20 -4.14 16.19 21.73
N ILE A 21 -4.94 15.78 20.75
CA ILE A 21 -6.11 16.52 20.29
C ILE A 21 -7.15 16.64 21.42
N PHE A 22 -7.41 15.55 22.14
CA PHE A 22 -8.34 15.56 23.26
C PHE A 22 -7.89 16.50 24.38
N LEU A 23 -6.60 16.44 24.76
CA LEU A 23 -6.01 17.33 25.76
C LEU A 23 -6.01 18.79 25.31
N PHE A 24 -5.75 19.05 24.02
CA PHE A 24 -5.83 20.40 23.46
C PHE A 24 -7.26 20.94 23.48
N CYS A 25 -8.25 20.16 23.06
CA CYS A 25 -9.66 20.53 23.13
C CYS A 25 -10.11 20.77 24.57
N TYR A 26 -9.69 19.91 25.50
CA TYR A 26 -9.96 20.08 26.94
C TYR A 26 -9.32 21.36 27.48
N PHE A 27 -8.06 21.63 27.12
CA PHE A 27 -7.36 22.86 27.53
C PHE A 27 -8.01 24.12 26.97
N VAL A 28 -8.41 24.12 25.70
CA VAL A 28 -9.12 25.24 25.08
C VAL A 28 -10.48 25.45 25.75
N ALA A 29 -11.23 24.36 25.94
CA ALA A 29 -12.53 24.41 26.61
C ALA A 29 -12.42 24.97 28.03
N THR A 30 -11.44 24.53 28.82
CA THR A 30 -11.22 25.03 30.18
C THR A 30 -10.79 26.49 30.20
N ARG A 31 -9.95 26.93 29.24
CA ARG A 31 -9.54 28.33 29.11
C ARG A 31 -10.70 29.26 28.71
N VAL A 32 -11.54 28.81 27.81
CA VAL A 32 -12.76 29.53 27.42
C VAL A 32 -13.72 29.59 28.60
N TRP A 33 -13.91 28.48 29.31
CA TRP A 33 -14.79 28.41 30.49
C TRP A 33 -14.34 29.34 31.61
N ILE A 34 -13.03 29.37 31.92
CA ILE A 34 -12.45 30.26 32.94
C ILE A 34 -12.67 31.72 32.57
N LYS A 35 -12.49 32.13 31.29
CA LYS A 35 -12.72 33.49 30.84
C LYS A 35 -14.21 33.90 30.91
N VAL A 36 -15.10 32.97 30.56
CA VAL A 36 -16.56 33.19 30.63
C VAL A 36 -17.00 33.30 32.08
N ASP A 37 -16.47 32.49 33.00
CA ASP A 37 -16.78 32.54 34.42
C ASP A 37 -16.26 33.82 35.07
N GLU A 38 -15.06 34.30 34.70
CA GLU A 38 -14.48 35.56 35.16
C GLU A 38 -15.29 36.77 34.71
N GLN A 39 -15.80 36.72 33.47
CA GLN A 39 -16.63 37.80 32.92
C GLN A 39 -18.04 37.82 33.56
N ASN A 40 -18.61 36.63 33.81
CA ASN A 40 -19.89 36.50 34.53
C ASN A 40 -19.79 36.94 36.02
N ARG A 41 -18.64 36.70 36.67
CA ARG A 41 -18.40 37.10 38.05
C ARG A 41 -18.26 38.61 38.21
N LYS A 42 -17.82 39.33 37.20
CA LYS A 42 -17.72 40.80 37.18
C LYS A 42 -19.06 41.50 36.91
N THR A 43 -20.05 40.77 36.39
CA THR A 43 -21.34 41.40 35.93
C THR A 43 -22.55 41.07 36.77
N SER A 44 -22.48 40.21 37.80
CA SER A 44 -23.64 39.95 38.66
C SER A 44 -23.28 39.39 40.03
N PRO A 45 -23.72 40.04 41.13
CA PRO A 45 -23.65 39.47 42.48
C PRO A 45 -24.86 38.58 42.83
N GLU A 46 -25.71 38.22 41.88
CA GLU A 46 -26.86 37.33 42.14
C GLU A 46 -26.54 35.91 41.71
N THR A 47 -26.71 34.97 42.61
CA THR A 47 -26.74 33.52 42.39
C THR A 47 -27.72 33.20 41.26
N LYS A 48 -27.20 33.01 40.06
CA LYS A 48 -27.99 32.60 38.91
C LYS A 48 -28.58 31.24 39.19
N LYS A 49 -29.85 31.19 39.65
CA LYS A 49 -30.60 29.94 39.69
C LYS A 49 -30.52 29.31 38.31
N GLU A 50 -29.90 28.11 38.21
CA GLU A 50 -29.94 27.34 36.99
C GLU A 50 -31.37 27.21 36.52
N SER A 51 -31.65 27.81 35.35
CA SER A 51 -32.99 27.83 34.80
C SER A 51 -33.31 26.45 34.21
N ARG A 52 -34.59 26.03 34.36
CA ARG A 52 -35.09 24.81 33.65
C ARG A 52 -34.77 24.85 32.15
N ARG A 53 -34.67 26.05 31.61
CA ARG A 53 -34.28 26.31 30.21
C ARG A 53 -32.83 25.86 29.93
N ASP A 54 -31.87 26.14 30.80
CA ASP A 54 -30.45 25.81 30.62
C ASP A 54 -30.25 24.28 30.72
N PHE A 55 -30.97 23.64 31.62
CA PHE A 55 -31.03 22.19 31.71
C PHE A 55 -31.56 21.54 30.43
N LEU A 56 -32.68 22.07 29.86
CA LEU A 56 -33.26 21.57 28.62
C LEU A 56 -32.31 21.78 27.45
N HIS A 57 -31.64 22.92 27.36
CA HIS A 57 -30.63 23.15 26.30
C HIS A 57 -29.47 22.17 26.41
N LEU A 58 -28.90 21.99 27.57
CA LEU A 58 -27.79 21.08 27.78
C LEU A 58 -28.17 19.63 27.43
N THR A 59 -29.34 19.19 27.89
CA THR A 59 -29.85 17.85 27.61
C THR A 59 -30.10 17.64 26.12
N THR A 60 -30.71 18.63 25.45
CA THR A 60 -30.96 18.54 23.99
C THR A 60 -29.66 18.48 23.19
N ILE A 61 -28.67 19.31 23.52
CA ILE A 61 -27.35 19.31 22.83
C ILE A 61 -26.65 17.98 23.06
N SER A 62 -26.70 17.45 24.30
CA SER A 62 -26.06 16.17 24.61
C SER A 62 -26.68 14.99 23.86
N ILE A 63 -28.01 14.90 23.86
CA ILE A 63 -28.74 13.84 23.13
C ILE A 63 -28.54 14.01 21.62
N GLY A 64 -28.60 15.23 21.11
CA GLY A 64 -28.35 15.54 19.71
C GLY A 64 -26.94 15.18 19.27
N GLY A 65 -25.94 15.46 20.09
CA GLY A 65 -24.55 15.11 19.84
C GLY A 65 -24.32 13.59 19.77
N ILE A 66 -24.86 12.85 20.75
CA ILE A 66 -24.80 11.38 20.77
C ILE A 66 -25.53 10.80 19.56
N GLY A 67 -26.75 11.28 19.28
CA GLY A 67 -27.53 10.84 18.12
C GLY A 67 -26.79 11.05 16.79
N THR A 68 -26.14 12.21 16.62
CA THR A 68 -25.34 12.53 15.44
C THR A 68 -24.14 11.59 15.33
N ALA A 69 -23.43 11.33 16.41
CA ALA A 69 -22.28 10.41 16.43
C ALA A 69 -22.69 8.97 16.03
N VAL A 70 -23.79 8.47 16.61
CA VAL A 70 -24.33 7.14 16.28
C VAL A 70 -24.80 7.08 14.81
N PHE A 71 -25.40 8.16 14.30
CA PHE A 71 -25.86 8.23 12.92
C PHE A 71 -24.69 8.26 11.92
N ILE A 72 -23.61 8.97 12.21
CA ILE A 72 -22.43 9.09 11.33
C ILE A 72 -21.59 7.81 11.35
N TRP A 73 -21.57 7.06 12.46
CA TRP A 73 -20.72 5.87 12.63
C TRP A 73 -20.82 4.84 11.49
N PRO A 74 -22.02 4.40 11.03
CA PRO A 74 -22.13 3.44 9.95
C PRO A 74 -21.57 3.96 8.62
N PHE A 75 -21.63 5.27 8.35
CA PHE A 75 -21.05 5.85 7.15
C PHE A 75 -19.52 5.81 7.20
N LEU A 76 -18.91 6.11 8.35
CA LEU A 76 -17.47 5.97 8.53
C LEU A 76 -17.04 4.50 8.41
N LYS A 77 -17.82 3.58 8.97
CA LYS A 77 -17.54 2.14 8.87
C LYS A 77 -17.67 1.62 7.43
N SER A 78 -18.60 2.16 6.64
CA SER A 78 -18.76 1.77 5.23
C SER A 78 -17.60 2.20 4.32
N MET A 79 -16.76 3.13 4.77
CA MET A 79 -15.54 3.54 4.04
C MET A 79 -14.37 2.58 4.27
N ASN A 80 -14.50 1.63 5.20
CA ASN A 80 -13.47 0.60 5.38
C ASN A 80 -13.45 -0.34 4.16
N PRO A 81 -12.27 -0.83 3.75
CA PRO A 81 -12.18 -1.83 2.68
C PRO A 81 -13.03 -3.05 3.04
N ALA A 82 -13.76 -3.58 2.05
CA ALA A 82 -14.51 -4.81 2.22
C ALA A 82 -13.58 -5.97 2.60
N GLU A 83 -14.05 -6.92 3.40
CA GLU A 83 -13.26 -8.09 3.83
C GLU A 83 -12.75 -8.90 2.63
N ASP A 84 -13.51 -8.95 1.54
CA ASP A 84 -13.11 -9.58 0.28
C ASP A 84 -11.86 -8.94 -0.32
N THR A 85 -11.73 -7.61 -0.24
CA THR A 85 -10.53 -6.91 -0.73
C THR A 85 -9.32 -7.14 0.18
N LEU A 86 -9.53 -7.34 1.47
CA LEU A 86 -8.49 -7.71 2.42
C LEU A 86 -8.06 -9.18 2.22
N ALA A 87 -9.00 -10.09 1.96
CA ALA A 87 -8.73 -11.48 1.64
C ALA A 87 -7.94 -11.64 0.33
N LEU A 88 -8.15 -10.76 -0.66
CA LEU A 88 -7.36 -10.68 -1.90
C LEU A 88 -6.01 -9.96 -1.71
N GLY A 89 -5.69 -9.55 -0.51
CA GLY A 89 -4.44 -8.85 -0.17
C GLY A 89 -3.19 -9.68 -0.42
N SER A 90 -3.28 -11.01 -0.33
CA SER A 90 -2.17 -11.94 -0.60
C SER A 90 -2.63 -13.10 -1.48
N THR A 91 -1.70 -13.65 -2.26
CA THR A 91 -1.93 -14.82 -3.14
C THR A 91 -0.80 -15.81 -2.95
N GLU A 92 -1.14 -17.07 -2.67
CA GLU A 92 -0.16 -18.16 -2.62
C GLU A 92 -0.07 -18.85 -3.98
N VAL A 93 1.13 -19.14 -4.42
CA VAL A 93 1.40 -19.73 -5.74
C VAL A 93 2.33 -20.92 -5.60
N ASP A 94 1.87 -22.06 -6.10
CA ASP A 94 2.70 -23.26 -6.26
C ASP A 94 3.60 -23.10 -7.49
N LEU A 95 4.90 -23.30 -7.26
CA LEU A 95 5.99 -23.22 -8.25
C LEU A 95 6.39 -24.57 -8.82
N SER A 96 5.92 -25.69 -8.24
CA SER A 96 6.35 -27.06 -8.59
C SER A 96 6.12 -27.39 -10.07
N ASN A 97 5.09 -26.79 -10.67
CA ASN A 97 4.71 -27.02 -12.07
C ASN A 97 5.37 -26.02 -13.06
N ILE A 98 6.38 -25.25 -12.62
CA ILE A 98 7.09 -24.29 -13.46
C ILE A 98 8.48 -24.84 -13.76
N ASN A 99 8.69 -25.30 -14.99
CA ASN A 99 9.99 -25.80 -15.43
C ASN A 99 10.97 -24.64 -15.68
N VAL A 100 12.28 -24.95 -15.70
CA VAL A 100 13.34 -23.99 -16.03
C VAL A 100 13.06 -23.37 -17.39
N GLY A 101 13.15 -22.04 -17.49
CA GLY A 101 12.83 -21.26 -18.68
C GLY A 101 11.33 -20.99 -18.89
N GLN A 102 10.47 -21.54 -18.06
CA GLN A 102 9.03 -21.27 -18.11
C GLN A 102 8.61 -20.14 -17.19
N ALA A 103 7.46 -19.56 -17.51
CA ALA A 103 6.84 -18.51 -16.72
C ALA A 103 5.35 -18.78 -16.50
N LYS A 104 4.84 -18.32 -15.35
CA LYS A 104 3.44 -18.37 -14.97
C LYS A 104 2.95 -16.95 -14.66
N THR A 105 1.74 -16.64 -15.08
CA THR A 105 1.10 -15.36 -14.71
C THR A 105 0.00 -15.61 -13.71
N VAL A 106 0.03 -14.89 -12.61
CA VAL A 106 -1.03 -14.91 -11.59
C VAL A 106 -1.59 -13.51 -11.40
N LYS A 107 -2.80 -13.41 -10.85
CA LYS A 107 -3.43 -12.12 -10.57
C LYS A 107 -3.27 -11.78 -9.08
N TRP A 108 -2.71 -10.61 -8.78
CA TRP A 108 -2.62 -10.09 -7.43
C TRP A 108 -3.08 -8.63 -7.41
N ARG A 109 -4.03 -8.31 -6.54
CA ARG A 109 -4.66 -6.96 -6.43
C ARG A 109 -5.08 -6.37 -7.79
N GLY A 110 -5.65 -7.21 -8.64
CA GLY A 110 -6.09 -6.79 -9.98
C GLY A 110 -4.99 -6.67 -11.03
N LYS A 111 -3.70 -6.81 -10.66
CA LYS A 111 -2.55 -6.70 -11.56
C LYS A 111 -2.00 -8.07 -11.91
N PRO A 112 -1.52 -8.28 -13.16
CA PRO A 112 -0.80 -9.49 -13.50
C PRO A 112 0.57 -9.49 -12.82
N VAL A 113 0.93 -10.60 -12.20
CA VAL A 113 2.27 -10.85 -11.66
C VAL A 113 2.89 -11.98 -12.45
N PHE A 114 4.07 -11.73 -12.95
CA PHE A 114 4.88 -12.63 -13.73
C PHE A 114 5.83 -13.38 -12.79
N ILE A 115 5.80 -14.70 -12.82
CA ILE A 115 6.69 -15.57 -12.09
C ILE A 115 7.45 -16.39 -13.12
N ARG A 116 8.75 -16.21 -13.20
CA ARG A 116 9.63 -16.89 -14.16
C ARG A 116 10.68 -17.69 -13.44
N ARG A 117 10.83 -18.98 -13.84
CA ARG A 117 11.98 -19.78 -13.45
C ARG A 117 13.07 -19.58 -14.47
N ARG A 118 14.09 -18.80 -14.12
CA ARG A 118 15.16 -18.40 -15.03
C ARG A 118 16.10 -19.54 -15.36
N THR A 119 16.64 -19.52 -16.57
CA THR A 119 17.77 -20.38 -16.96
C THR A 119 19.08 -19.80 -16.44
N SER A 120 20.14 -20.62 -16.45
CA SER A 120 21.48 -20.14 -16.06
C SER A 120 21.98 -19.04 -16.98
N GLU A 121 21.63 -19.10 -18.27
CA GLU A 121 22.00 -18.08 -19.26
C GLU A 121 21.30 -16.75 -18.94
N GLU A 122 20.00 -16.75 -18.60
CA GLU A 122 19.26 -15.57 -18.23
C GLU A 122 19.80 -14.91 -16.96
N ILE A 123 20.27 -15.69 -16.01
CA ILE A 123 20.91 -15.20 -14.77
C ILE A 123 22.26 -14.56 -15.08
N LEU A 124 23.09 -15.21 -15.90
CA LEU A 124 24.39 -14.65 -16.32
C LEU A 124 24.20 -13.35 -17.10
N GLU A 125 23.31 -13.34 -18.09
CA GLU A 125 22.98 -12.13 -18.87
C GLU A 125 22.49 -10.98 -17.97
N ALA A 126 21.64 -11.28 -16.98
CA ALA A 126 21.15 -10.28 -16.06
C ALA A 126 22.26 -9.67 -15.17
N ASN A 127 23.27 -10.47 -14.81
CA ASN A 127 24.40 -10.02 -13.98
C ASN A 127 25.49 -9.28 -14.78
N ASP A 128 25.64 -9.56 -16.08
CA ASP A 128 26.67 -8.98 -16.94
C ASP A 128 26.30 -7.56 -17.50
N VAL A 129 25.20 -6.99 -17.04
CA VAL A 129 24.75 -5.67 -17.51
C VAL A 129 25.49 -4.55 -16.78
N ASP A 130 26.14 -3.64 -17.51
CA ASP A 130 26.68 -2.40 -16.94
C ASP A 130 25.56 -1.51 -16.41
N LEU A 131 25.53 -1.33 -15.09
CA LEU A 131 24.53 -0.53 -14.38
C LEU A 131 24.50 0.93 -14.83
N LYS A 132 25.65 1.47 -15.27
CA LYS A 132 25.75 2.86 -15.75
C LYS A 132 25.00 3.07 -17.08
N SER A 133 24.81 2.00 -17.85
CA SER A 133 24.06 2.02 -19.11
C SER A 133 22.54 2.00 -18.93
N LEU A 134 22.07 1.71 -17.70
CA LEU A 134 20.66 1.58 -17.39
C LEU A 134 20.03 2.94 -17.08
N ARG A 135 18.83 3.18 -17.61
CA ARG A 135 18.03 4.37 -17.27
C ARG A 135 17.61 4.38 -15.79
N HIS A 136 17.27 3.21 -15.24
CA HIS A 136 16.96 2.99 -13.85
C HIS A 136 17.94 1.93 -13.32
N PRO A 137 19.11 2.35 -12.79
CA PRO A 137 20.18 1.44 -12.37
C PRO A 137 19.75 0.60 -11.17
N GLU A 138 19.75 -0.72 -11.32
CA GLU A 138 19.43 -1.66 -10.25
C GLU A 138 20.14 -2.99 -10.50
N ASN A 139 20.77 -3.54 -9.48
CA ASN A 139 21.40 -4.87 -9.55
C ASN A 139 20.34 -5.96 -9.60
N ASP A 140 20.60 -7.02 -10.38
CA ASP A 140 19.71 -8.18 -10.44
C ASP A 140 19.47 -8.80 -9.04
N LYS A 141 20.51 -8.88 -8.21
CA LYS A 141 20.44 -9.43 -6.85
C LYS A 141 19.45 -8.70 -5.93
N ASN A 142 19.17 -7.42 -6.18
CA ASN A 142 18.20 -6.65 -5.41
C ASN A 142 16.75 -6.93 -5.82
N ARG A 143 16.58 -7.57 -6.98
CA ARG A 143 15.27 -7.83 -7.58
C ARG A 143 14.76 -9.25 -7.33
N VAL A 144 15.60 -10.11 -6.78
CA VAL A 144 15.29 -11.54 -6.55
C VAL A 144 15.63 -11.95 -5.12
N GLN A 145 14.86 -12.86 -4.55
CA GLN A 145 15.19 -13.51 -3.28
C GLN A 145 15.96 -14.83 -3.49
N LYS A 146 15.65 -15.55 -4.58
CA LYS A 146 16.39 -16.72 -5.09
C LYS A 146 16.72 -16.46 -6.55
N GLU A 147 17.97 -16.66 -6.97
CA GLU A 147 18.44 -16.30 -8.32
C GLU A 147 17.65 -16.96 -9.46
N GLU A 148 17.17 -18.18 -9.24
CA GLU A 148 16.34 -18.90 -10.22
C GLU A 148 14.91 -18.36 -10.37
N TRP A 149 14.40 -17.57 -9.39
CA TRP A 149 13.02 -17.11 -9.36
C TRP A 149 12.91 -15.61 -9.47
N LEU A 150 12.38 -15.14 -10.57
CA LEU A 150 12.08 -13.72 -10.79
C LEU A 150 10.57 -13.50 -10.72
N VAL A 151 10.16 -12.57 -9.84
CA VAL A 151 8.75 -12.21 -9.62
C VAL A 151 8.56 -10.73 -9.89
N LEU A 152 7.75 -10.38 -10.89
CA LEU A 152 7.56 -9.01 -11.35
C LEU A 152 6.08 -8.68 -11.51
N ILE A 153 5.72 -7.43 -11.29
CA ILE A 153 4.41 -6.91 -11.70
C ILE A 153 4.46 -6.69 -13.22
N GLY A 154 3.65 -7.43 -13.96
CA GLY A 154 3.58 -7.41 -15.42
C GLY A 154 2.86 -6.20 -15.98
N ILE A 155 3.24 -4.99 -15.54
CA ILE A 155 2.66 -3.73 -15.98
C ILE A 155 3.78 -2.79 -16.41
N CYS A 156 3.75 -2.39 -17.69
CA CYS A 156 4.69 -1.42 -18.25
C CYS A 156 4.59 -0.08 -17.51
N THR A 157 5.71 0.43 -17.06
CA THR A 157 5.80 1.67 -16.27
C THR A 157 5.56 2.94 -17.11
N HIS A 158 5.38 2.81 -18.42
CA HIS A 158 5.00 3.94 -19.27
C HIS A 158 3.54 4.34 -19.07
N LEU A 159 2.57 3.51 -19.51
CA LEU A 159 1.13 3.78 -19.42
C LEU A 159 0.30 2.55 -19.02
N GLY A 160 0.89 1.57 -18.35
CA GLY A 160 0.15 0.47 -17.73
C GLY A 160 -0.21 -0.71 -18.66
N CYS A 161 0.31 -0.79 -19.88
CA CYS A 161 0.11 -1.97 -20.74
C CYS A 161 0.78 -3.21 -20.15
N VAL A 162 0.26 -4.39 -20.46
CA VAL A 162 0.88 -5.68 -20.10
C VAL A 162 1.92 -6.05 -21.14
N PRO A 163 3.22 -6.15 -20.78
CA PRO A 163 4.26 -6.52 -21.74
C PRO A 163 4.16 -8.00 -22.15
N LEU A 164 4.61 -8.30 -23.36
CA LEU A 164 4.78 -9.65 -23.87
C LEU A 164 6.12 -10.25 -23.39
N GLY A 165 6.27 -11.57 -23.44
CA GLY A 165 7.49 -12.28 -23.06
C GLY A 165 7.27 -13.42 -22.05
N GLN A 166 6.02 -13.65 -21.65
CA GLN A 166 5.66 -14.72 -20.73
C GLN A 166 5.54 -16.07 -21.41
N LYS A 167 5.01 -16.12 -22.61
CA LYS A 167 4.87 -17.35 -23.39
C LYS A 167 6.14 -17.58 -24.21
N MET A 168 6.44 -18.85 -24.50
CA MET A 168 7.56 -19.19 -25.40
C MET A 168 7.43 -18.56 -26.79
N SER A 169 6.19 -18.35 -27.25
CA SER A 169 5.87 -17.72 -28.55
C SER A 169 5.89 -16.21 -28.53
N ASP A 170 5.96 -15.59 -27.36
CA ASP A 170 5.90 -14.13 -27.24
C ASP A 170 7.23 -13.50 -27.68
N SER A 171 7.15 -12.29 -28.21
CA SER A 171 8.33 -11.46 -28.42
C SER A 171 8.92 -11.04 -27.08
N LYS A 172 10.19 -11.35 -26.85
CA LYS A 172 10.95 -10.94 -25.66
C LYS A 172 11.67 -9.59 -25.86
N GLY A 173 11.52 -8.98 -27.06
CA GLY A 173 12.24 -7.77 -27.43
C GLY A 173 13.72 -8.00 -27.71
N GLU A 174 14.50 -6.92 -27.72
CA GLU A 174 15.92 -6.94 -28.07
C GLU A 174 16.83 -7.44 -26.92
N PHE A 175 16.31 -7.55 -25.70
CA PHE A 175 17.09 -7.81 -24.49
C PHE A 175 16.58 -9.07 -23.73
N ASN A 176 16.00 -10.03 -24.43
CA ASN A 176 15.58 -11.36 -23.95
C ASN A 176 14.63 -11.38 -22.75
N GLY A 177 13.99 -10.24 -22.42
CA GLY A 177 13.08 -10.13 -21.27
C GLY A 177 11.63 -9.93 -21.69
N TRP A 178 11.15 -8.71 -21.63
CA TRP A 178 9.77 -8.35 -21.97
C TRP A 178 9.71 -7.21 -22.98
N PHE A 179 8.72 -7.27 -23.84
CA PHE A 179 8.46 -6.24 -24.86
C PHE A 179 7.05 -5.68 -24.70
N CYS A 180 6.94 -4.37 -24.55
CA CYS A 180 5.65 -3.69 -24.55
C CYS A 180 5.32 -3.15 -25.94
N PRO A 181 4.37 -3.76 -26.68
CA PRO A 181 4.08 -3.36 -28.06
C PRO A 181 3.34 -2.04 -28.17
N CYS A 182 2.76 -1.53 -27.06
CA CYS A 182 1.99 -0.29 -27.07
C CYS A 182 2.84 0.91 -27.55
N HIS A 183 4.07 1.05 -27.04
CA HIS A 183 4.96 2.15 -27.37
C HIS A 183 6.43 1.74 -27.48
N GLY A 184 6.71 0.44 -27.61
CA GLY A 184 8.05 -0.06 -27.87
C GLY A 184 9.01 0.00 -26.68
N SER A 185 8.54 -0.20 -25.47
CA SER A 185 9.44 -0.37 -24.32
C SER A 185 9.98 -1.79 -24.26
N HIS A 186 11.30 -1.92 -24.09
CA HIS A 186 12.01 -3.18 -23.97
C HIS A 186 12.60 -3.31 -22.56
N TYR A 187 12.47 -4.49 -22.01
CA TYR A 187 13.01 -4.85 -20.71
C TYR A 187 13.94 -6.06 -20.87
N ASP A 188 14.96 -6.17 -20.00
CA ASP A 188 15.88 -7.29 -20.00
C ASP A 188 15.34 -8.50 -19.20
N SER A 189 16.14 -9.55 -19.11
CA SER A 189 15.84 -10.81 -18.39
C SER A 189 15.65 -10.62 -16.87
N SER A 190 15.98 -9.44 -16.32
CA SER A 190 15.71 -9.04 -14.94
C SER A 190 14.52 -8.07 -14.82
N GLY A 191 13.87 -7.71 -15.93
CA GLY A 191 12.77 -6.74 -15.97
C GLY A 191 13.21 -5.29 -15.83
N ARG A 192 14.49 -4.98 -16.09
CA ARG A 192 15.01 -3.60 -16.12
C ARG A 192 14.77 -2.98 -17.47
N VAL A 193 14.36 -1.72 -17.49
CA VAL A 193 14.11 -0.98 -18.73
C VAL A 193 15.42 -0.71 -19.47
N ARG A 194 15.46 -1.10 -20.76
CA ARG A 194 16.63 -0.94 -21.63
C ARG A 194 16.36 0.06 -22.75
N LYS A 195 15.13 0.10 -23.28
CA LYS A 195 14.77 0.92 -24.44
C LYS A 195 13.30 1.33 -24.39
N GLY A 196 12.96 2.42 -25.06
CA GLY A 196 11.59 2.91 -25.19
C GLY A 196 11.21 3.96 -24.15
N PRO A 197 9.93 4.34 -24.05
CA PRO A 197 9.46 5.46 -23.24
C PRO A 197 9.27 5.13 -21.75
N ALA A 198 9.32 3.86 -21.35
CA ALA A 198 9.16 3.48 -19.93
C ALA A 198 10.24 4.13 -19.04
N PRO A 199 9.87 4.85 -17.96
CA PRO A 199 10.83 5.54 -17.10
C PRO A 199 11.55 4.61 -16.11
N GLU A 200 10.91 3.51 -15.69
CA GLU A 200 11.37 2.66 -14.60
C GLU A 200 11.34 1.18 -14.98
N ASN A 201 12.03 0.38 -14.17
CA ASN A 201 12.01 -1.08 -14.24
C ASN A 201 10.60 -1.61 -13.92
N LEU A 202 10.28 -2.82 -14.37
CA LEU A 202 9.09 -3.53 -13.90
C LEU A 202 9.19 -3.71 -12.38
N ALA A 203 8.13 -3.38 -11.65
CA ALA A 203 8.16 -3.41 -10.19
C ALA A 203 8.21 -4.86 -9.66
N VAL A 204 8.96 -5.06 -8.59
CA VAL A 204 8.96 -6.31 -7.82
C VAL A 204 7.87 -6.19 -6.74
N PRO A 205 6.86 -7.08 -6.70
CA PRO A 205 5.88 -7.08 -5.63
C PRO A 205 6.51 -7.54 -4.31
N PRO A 206 5.94 -7.20 -3.14
CA PRO A 206 6.32 -7.86 -1.91
C PRO A 206 5.94 -9.34 -2.00
N TYR A 207 6.92 -10.23 -1.84
CA TYR A 207 6.69 -11.67 -1.82
C TYR A 207 7.65 -12.36 -0.86
N THR A 208 7.30 -13.55 -0.41
CA THR A 208 8.14 -14.39 0.46
C THR A 208 8.00 -15.85 0.06
N PHE A 209 9.06 -16.65 0.20
CA PHE A 209 8.98 -18.09 0.09
C PHE A 209 8.42 -18.68 1.38
N ILE A 210 7.30 -19.40 1.30
CA ILE A 210 6.75 -20.19 2.42
C ILE A 210 7.59 -21.46 2.59
N ASN A 211 7.92 -22.09 1.45
CA ASN A 211 8.78 -23.25 1.33
C ASN A 211 9.48 -23.21 -0.03
N ASP A 212 10.20 -24.28 -0.42
CA ASP A 212 10.95 -24.31 -1.68
C ASP A 212 10.04 -24.33 -2.93
N THR A 213 8.78 -24.71 -2.79
CA THR A 213 7.84 -24.86 -3.89
C THR A 213 6.67 -23.88 -3.83
N THR A 214 6.59 -23.01 -2.83
CA THR A 214 5.44 -22.12 -2.66
C THR A 214 5.90 -20.71 -2.28
N ILE A 215 5.40 -19.73 -3.02
CA ILE A 215 5.56 -18.30 -2.67
C ILE A 215 4.23 -17.70 -2.27
N LYS A 216 4.30 -16.73 -1.38
CA LYS A 216 3.22 -15.83 -1.00
C LYS A 216 3.54 -14.44 -1.52
N ILE A 217 2.61 -13.84 -2.27
CA ILE A 217 2.69 -12.48 -2.82
C ILE A 217 1.72 -11.59 -2.05
N GLY A 218 2.23 -10.54 -1.41
CA GLY A 218 1.46 -9.61 -0.58
C GLY A 218 1.58 -9.79 0.91
#